data_45d17c38f2522f0eaa99f63ed048fb77
#
_entry.id   45d17c38f2522f0eaa99f63ed048fb77
#
_cell.length_a   1.000
_cell.length_b   1.000
_cell.length_c   1.000
_cell.angle_alpha   90.00
_cell.angle_beta   90.00
_cell.angle_gamma   90.00
#
_symmetry.space_group_name_H-M   'P 1'
#
loop_
_entity.id
_entity.type
_entity.pdbx_description
1 polymer ?
#
loop_
_entity_poly.entity_id
_entity_poly.type
_entity_poly.pdbx_seq_one_letter_code
_entity_poly.pdbx_strand_id
1 'polypeptide(L)'
;MRKILSYVLPLFIVGCATTGDVTSFSSAEDTGNLHEKERRLWHEAAGFDATIERSDQIYNNRQATAYLQGVMDRLYPEFKGKIQVRIYDSTELNAFALPNGSIYFNIGLLARMENEAQLAAVMAHEATHFIEKHSFKQRVSTKNSAAFALSGIPFASLAAASSISGFSQDLEREADAKGYARLVKSGYNPREAHKIFQYLADEVEALGVEEPYFFSSHPQLVDRIDEFKRLSANYKGRGRIGSKSYNRIMTPIRLDTLRKDIGQDRYQSVILVMEDSKKRRYYPAAGYFYLGEAYVRRDEKDDMDKALKAYKKAAKHSPNFAPTYKRLGMYYMKNGDKTKARYNFKLYLSLAPKNARDRAYVQQYMNSL
;
A
#
# COMPACT_ATOMS: atom_id res chain seq x y z
N MET A 1 -54.23 -28.30 -52.95
CA MET A 1 -52.95 -28.86 -52.63
C MET A 1 -52.04 -27.68 -52.19
N ARG A 2 -51.95 -27.40 -50.90
CA ARG A 2 -51.05 -26.34 -50.32
C ARG A 2 -49.77 -27.01 -49.81
N LYS A 3 -48.62 -26.66 -50.40
CA LYS A 3 -47.30 -27.11 -49.97
C LYS A 3 -46.87 -26.28 -48.77
N ILE A 4 -46.69 -26.95 -47.63
CA ILE A 4 -46.11 -26.36 -46.41
C ILE A 4 -44.60 -26.46 -46.56
N LEU A 5 -43.94 -25.27 -46.62
CA LEU A 5 -42.49 -25.16 -46.66
C LEU A 5 -41.99 -25.07 -45.23
N SER A 6 -41.38 -26.13 -44.69
CA SER A 6 -40.76 -26.17 -43.36
C SER A 6 -39.39 -25.49 -43.41
N TYR A 7 -39.24 -24.32 -42.77
CA TYR A 7 -37.95 -23.70 -42.50
C TYR A 7 -37.30 -24.36 -41.29
N VAL A 8 -36.20 -25.06 -41.50
CA VAL A 8 -35.31 -25.52 -40.45
C VAL A 8 -34.38 -24.38 -40.12
N LEU A 9 -34.58 -23.80 -38.94
CA LEU A 9 -33.68 -22.75 -38.38
C LEU A 9 -32.45 -23.47 -37.79
N PRO A 10 -31.21 -23.16 -38.22
CA PRO A 10 -30.03 -23.74 -37.59
C PRO A 10 -29.85 -23.13 -36.20
N LEU A 11 -29.91 -23.99 -35.20
CA LEU A 11 -29.58 -23.66 -33.81
C LEU A 11 -28.05 -23.45 -33.74
N PHE A 12 -27.58 -22.21 -33.76
CA PHE A 12 -26.20 -21.90 -33.40
C PHE A 12 -26.06 -22.12 -31.91
N ILE A 13 -25.43 -23.21 -31.49
CA ILE A 13 -24.93 -23.42 -30.17
C ILE A 13 -23.74 -22.47 -30.02
N VAL A 14 -23.98 -21.29 -29.45
CA VAL A 14 -22.90 -20.41 -28.95
C VAL A 14 -22.30 -21.15 -27.76
N GLY A 15 -21.19 -21.84 -28.01
CA GLY A 15 -20.39 -22.42 -26.94
C GLY A 15 -19.92 -21.29 -25.98
N CYS A 16 -20.50 -21.24 -24.79
CA CYS A 16 -19.92 -20.47 -23.70
C CYS A 16 -18.50 -20.97 -23.47
N ALA A 17 -17.50 -20.16 -23.81
CA ALA A 17 -16.14 -20.42 -23.39
C ALA A 17 -16.13 -20.36 -21.86
N THR A 18 -16.13 -21.53 -21.22
CA THR A 18 -16.00 -21.64 -19.77
C THR A 18 -14.58 -21.25 -19.38
N THR A 19 -14.40 -20.49 -18.29
CA THR A 19 -13.11 -20.13 -17.69
C THR A 19 -12.33 -21.35 -17.18
N GLY A 20 -12.83 -22.56 -17.38
CA GLY A 20 -12.30 -23.82 -16.87
C GLY A 20 -10.96 -24.31 -17.45
N ASP A 21 -10.45 -23.68 -18.52
CA ASP A 21 -9.23 -24.16 -19.20
C ASP A 21 -7.98 -23.30 -18.94
N VAL A 22 -8.01 -22.34 -18.00
CA VAL A 22 -6.87 -21.50 -17.69
C VAL A 22 -6.02 -22.16 -16.62
N THR A 23 -4.96 -22.85 -17.02
CA THR A 23 -4.02 -23.52 -16.11
C THR A 23 -3.14 -22.50 -15.39
N SER A 24 -3.07 -22.64 -14.05
CA SER A 24 -2.18 -21.85 -13.19
C SER A 24 -0.70 -22.13 -13.48
N PHE A 25 0.17 -21.19 -13.16
CA PHE A 25 1.63 -21.46 -13.20
C PHE A 25 2.03 -22.37 -12.02
N SER A 26 2.90 -23.34 -12.26
CA SER A 26 3.49 -24.18 -11.21
C SER A 26 4.90 -23.73 -10.83
N SER A 27 5.61 -23.09 -11.76
CA SER A 27 6.97 -22.57 -11.56
C SER A 27 7.27 -21.38 -12.49
N ALA A 28 8.46 -20.81 -12.34
CA ALA A 28 8.94 -19.74 -13.21
C ALA A 28 9.07 -20.15 -14.68
N GLU A 29 9.40 -21.43 -14.96
CA GLU A 29 9.55 -21.94 -16.32
C GLU A 29 8.22 -21.92 -17.10
N ASP A 30 7.10 -22.20 -16.43
CA ASP A 30 5.77 -22.21 -17.07
C ASP A 30 5.40 -20.85 -17.66
N THR A 31 5.99 -19.78 -17.14
CA THR A 31 5.75 -18.42 -17.62
C THR A 31 6.32 -18.15 -19.02
N GLY A 32 7.16 -19.06 -19.55
CA GLY A 32 7.64 -19.03 -20.95
C GLY A 32 6.61 -19.54 -21.97
N ASN A 33 5.63 -20.34 -21.54
CA ASN A 33 4.65 -21.03 -22.40
C ASN A 33 3.27 -20.35 -22.35
N LEU A 34 3.22 -19.07 -22.69
CA LEU A 34 1.98 -18.30 -22.68
C LEU A 34 1.16 -18.50 -23.95
N HIS A 35 -0.16 -18.64 -23.81
CA HIS A 35 -1.08 -18.52 -24.91
C HIS A 35 -1.02 -17.12 -25.54
N GLU A 36 -1.35 -16.96 -26.82
CA GLU A 36 -1.23 -15.67 -27.52
C GLU A 36 -1.92 -14.50 -26.81
N LYS A 37 -3.15 -14.73 -26.29
CA LYS A 37 -3.90 -13.69 -25.56
C LYS A 37 -3.24 -13.34 -24.22
N GLU A 38 -2.66 -14.31 -23.53
CA GLU A 38 -1.88 -14.07 -22.29
C GLU A 38 -0.62 -13.29 -22.60
N ARG A 39 0.08 -13.63 -23.68
CA ARG A 39 1.30 -12.92 -24.13
C ARG A 39 1.03 -11.45 -24.42
N ARG A 40 -0.11 -11.14 -25.04
CA ARG A 40 -0.55 -9.75 -25.25
C ARG A 40 -0.74 -9.03 -23.93
N LEU A 41 -1.44 -9.64 -22.96
CA LEU A 41 -1.66 -9.06 -21.64
C LEU A 41 -0.36 -8.81 -20.89
N TRP A 42 0.60 -9.73 -21.02
CA TRP A 42 1.94 -9.56 -20.48
C TRP A 42 2.71 -8.41 -21.09
N HIS A 43 2.62 -8.27 -22.40
CA HIS A 43 3.28 -7.17 -23.13
C HIS A 43 2.71 -5.81 -22.70
N GLU A 44 1.41 -5.76 -22.54
CA GLU A 44 0.71 -4.59 -22.02
C GLU A 44 1.17 -4.27 -20.56
N ALA A 45 1.26 -5.27 -19.70
CA ALA A 45 1.77 -5.12 -18.33
C ALA A 45 3.23 -4.65 -18.29
N ALA A 46 4.09 -5.17 -19.17
CA ALA A 46 5.47 -4.73 -19.27
C ALA A 46 5.59 -3.27 -19.74
N GLY A 47 4.72 -2.81 -20.64
CA GLY A 47 4.61 -1.41 -21.04
C GLY A 47 4.24 -0.49 -19.87
N PHE A 48 3.31 -0.93 -19.03
CA PHE A 48 2.92 -0.21 -17.81
C PHE A 48 4.06 -0.18 -16.78
N ASP A 49 4.73 -1.31 -16.52
CA ASP A 49 5.94 -1.40 -15.72
C ASP A 49 6.99 -0.35 -16.14
N ALA A 50 7.31 -0.34 -17.45
CA ALA A 50 8.27 0.60 -18.00
C ALA A 50 7.84 2.08 -17.85
N THR A 51 6.54 2.34 -17.81
CA THR A 51 5.99 3.68 -17.55
C THR A 51 6.18 4.09 -16.10
N ILE A 52 5.84 3.21 -15.16
CA ILE A 52 6.07 3.45 -13.72
C ILE A 52 7.56 3.62 -13.43
N GLU A 53 8.43 2.76 -13.99
CA GLU A 53 9.87 2.82 -13.74
C GLU A 53 10.52 4.12 -14.26
N ARG A 54 9.96 4.72 -15.30
CA ARG A 54 10.42 6.02 -15.86
C ARG A 54 9.79 7.23 -15.16
N SER A 55 8.78 7.02 -14.34
CA SER A 55 8.15 8.07 -13.55
C SER A 55 8.84 8.21 -12.20
N ASP A 56 8.63 9.34 -11.52
CA ASP A 56 9.09 9.55 -10.14
C ASP A 56 8.23 8.78 -9.10
N GLN A 57 7.49 7.75 -9.54
CA GLN A 57 6.56 6.98 -8.71
C GLN A 57 7.18 5.74 -8.06
N ILE A 58 8.45 5.46 -8.33
CA ILE A 58 9.21 4.41 -7.63
C ILE A 58 9.85 4.99 -6.38
N TYR A 59 9.54 4.40 -5.21
CA TYR A 59 10.21 4.74 -3.98
C TYR A 59 11.59 4.08 -3.91
N ASN A 60 12.64 4.90 -4.13
CA ASN A 60 14.01 4.45 -4.23
C ASN A 60 14.64 4.15 -2.86
N ASN A 61 14.40 2.96 -2.34
CA ASN A 61 15.05 2.43 -1.13
C ASN A 61 15.51 1.00 -1.36
N ARG A 62 16.77 0.83 -1.82
CA ARG A 62 17.37 -0.47 -2.15
C ARG A 62 17.26 -1.48 -1.01
N GLN A 63 17.45 -1.05 0.24
CA GLN A 63 17.40 -1.94 1.39
C GLN A 63 15.99 -2.46 1.64
N ALA A 64 14.97 -1.60 1.55
CA ALA A 64 13.59 -1.99 1.69
C ALA A 64 13.15 -2.90 0.53
N THR A 65 13.46 -2.53 -0.72
CA THR A 65 13.12 -3.34 -1.90
C THR A 65 13.76 -4.74 -1.81
N ALA A 66 15.05 -4.83 -1.47
CA ALA A 66 15.72 -6.12 -1.29
C ALA A 66 15.11 -6.95 -0.14
N TYR A 67 14.68 -6.29 0.93
CA TYR A 67 13.99 -6.95 2.03
C TYR A 67 12.63 -7.54 1.59
N LEU A 68 11.82 -6.76 0.87
CA LEU A 68 10.55 -7.21 0.34
C LEU A 68 10.75 -8.38 -0.64
N GLN A 69 11.71 -8.26 -1.57
CA GLN A 69 12.03 -9.34 -2.50
C GLN A 69 12.45 -10.61 -1.76
N GLY A 70 13.26 -10.50 -0.71
CA GLY A 70 13.66 -11.65 0.11
C GLY A 70 12.50 -12.31 0.86
N VAL A 71 11.44 -11.56 1.22
CA VAL A 71 10.19 -12.14 1.76
C VAL A 71 9.44 -12.90 0.66
N MET A 72 9.32 -12.32 -0.54
CA MET A 72 8.68 -12.95 -1.68
C MET A 72 9.40 -14.24 -2.10
N ASP A 73 10.72 -14.22 -2.17
CA ASP A 73 11.53 -15.40 -2.54
C ASP A 73 11.41 -16.53 -1.49
N ARG A 74 11.16 -16.22 -0.22
CA ARG A 74 10.84 -17.23 0.80
C ARG A 74 9.43 -17.79 0.67
N LEU A 75 8.48 -16.93 0.30
CA LEU A 75 7.11 -17.37 0.06
C LEU A 75 7.02 -18.27 -1.18
N TYR A 76 7.67 -17.87 -2.27
CA TYR A 76 7.55 -18.51 -3.58
C TYR A 76 8.94 -18.77 -4.19
N PRO A 77 9.77 -19.68 -3.61
CA PRO A 77 11.11 -19.97 -4.14
C PRO A 77 11.08 -20.52 -5.57
N GLU A 78 9.99 -21.18 -5.97
CA GLU A 78 9.78 -21.70 -7.33
C GLU A 78 9.53 -20.59 -8.37
N PHE A 79 9.23 -19.37 -7.94
CA PHE A 79 9.07 -18.19 -8.81
C PHE A 79 10.18 -17.16 -8.63
N LYS A 80 11.27 -17.53 -7.97
CA LYS A 80 12.42 -16.63 -7.77
C LYS A 80 12.96 -16.12 -9.11
N GLY A 81 13.19 -14.81 -9.18
CA GLY A 81 13.62 -14.13 -10.42
C GLY A 81 12.48 -13.82 -11.39
N LYS A 82 11.28 -14.38 -11.19
CA LYS A 82 10.11 -14.09 -12.01
C LYS A 82 9.14 -13.12 -11.36
N ILE A 83 8.81 -13.34 -10.10
CA ILE A 83 8.03 -12.36 -9.34
C ILE A 83 8.99 -11.27 -8.87
N GLN A 84 8.71 -10.03 -9.24
CA GLN A 84 9.51 -8.86 -8.89
C GLN A 84 8.71 -7.91 -8.01
N VAL A 85 9.23 -7.62 -6.82
CA VAL A 85 8.58 -6.71 -5.89
C VAL A 85 9.17 -5.32 -6.01
N ARG A 86 8.30 -4.31 -6.11
CA ARG A 86 8.64 -2.89 -6.19
C ARG A 86 7.89 -2.10 -5.13
N ILE A 87 8.45 -0.97 -4.73
CA ILE A 87 7.80 -0.05 -3.79
C ILE A 87 7.30 1.16 -4.58
N TYR A 88 6.00 1.40 -4.52
CA TYR A 88 5.33 2.52 -5.18
C TYR A 88 5.23 3.72 -4.23
N ASP A 89 5.60 4.91 -4.71
CA ASP A 89 5.70 6.13 -3.91
C ASP A 89 4.35 6.83 -3.74
N SER A 90 3.37 6.11 -3.22
CA SER A 90 2.03 6.61 -2.89
C SER A 90 1.71 6.36 -1.41
N THR A 91 1.05 7.31 -0.75
CA THR A 91 0.56 7.16 0.61
C THR A 91 -0.78 6.44 0.72
N GLU A 92 -1.36 6.07 -0.41
CA GLU A 92 -2.56 5.24 -0.46
C GLU A 92 -2.32 3.85 0.13
N LEU A 93 -3.37 3.28 0.71
CA LEU A 93 -3.32 1.95 1.32
C LEU A 93 -3.59 0.90 0.25
N ASN A 94 -2.58 0.59 -0.59
CA ASN A 94 -2.75 -0.32 -1.72
C ASN A 94 -1.51 -1.19 -1.97
N ALA A 95 -1.75 -2.36 -2.57
CA ALA A 95 -0.78 -3.20 -3.26
C ALA A 95 -1.48 -3.77 -4.51
N PHE A 96 -0.73 -4.14 -5.54
CA PHE A 96 -1.31 -4.74 -6.74
C PHE A 96 -0.30 -5.59 -7.51
N ALA A 97 -0.78 -6.66 -8.12
CA ALA A 97 -0.03 -7.55 -8.99
C ALA A 97 -0.34 -7.29 -10.47
N LEU A 98 0.69 -7.21 -11.30
CA LEU A 98 0.56 -7.16 -12.73
C LEU A 98 0.64 -8.58 -13.34
N PRO A 99 0.00 -8.79 -14.50
CA PRO A 99 0.01 -10.10 -15.17
C PRO A 99 1.40 -10.66 -15.50
N ASN A 100 2.43 -9.81 -15.60
CA ASN A 100 3.80 -10.20 -15.90
C ASN A 100 4.64 -10.63 -14.68
N GLY A 101 4.05 -10.60 -13.48
CA GLY A 101 4.72 -10.98 -12.21
C GLY A 101 5.34 -9.81 -11.45
N SER A 102 5.16 -8.57 -11.89
CA SER A 102 5.52 -7.40 -11.11
C SER A 102 4.46 -7.13 -10.03
N ILE A 103 4.90 -6.98 -8.78
CA ILE A 103 4.02 -6.71 -7.65
C ILE A 103 4.48 -5.42 -6.96
N TYR A 104 3.56 -4.49 -6.83
CA TYR A 104 3.79 -3.17 -6.26
C TYR A 104 3.18 -3.04 -4.88
N PHE A 105 3.95 -2.46 -3.95
CA PHE A 105 3.48 -2.11 -2.62
C PHE A 105 3.60 -0.61 -2.41
N ASN A 106 2.49 0.06 -2.12
CA ASN A 106 2.49 1.47 -1.78
C ASN A 106 3.17 1.70 -0.41
N ILE A 107 3.93 2.80 -0.28
CA ILE A 107 4.55 3.16 1.00
C ILE A 107 3.50 3.35 2.11
N GLY A 108 2.30 3.82 1.77
CA GLY A 108 1.19 3.95 2.71
C GLY A 108 0.82 2.64 3.38
N LEU A 109 0.61 1.57 2.59
CA LEU A 109 0.29 0.24 3.10
C LEU A 109 1.46 -0.34 3.92
N LEU A 110 2.70 -0.24 3.41
CA LEU A 110 3.89 -0.71 4.13
C LEU A 110 4.07 -0.02 5.48
N ALA A 111 3.77 1.27 5.58
CA ALA A 111 3.88 2.03 6.82
C ALA A 111 2.88 1.57 7.90
N ARG A 112 1.71 1.03 7.50
CA ARG A 112 0.65 0.57 8.41
C ARG A 112 0.89 -0.85 8.94
N MET A 113 1.61 -1.69 8.23
CA MET A 113 1.94 -3.04 8.69
C MET A 113 2.87 -3.00 9.91
N GLU A 114 2.68 -3.93 10.84
CA GLU A 114 3.42 -4.01 12.11
C GLU A 114 4.60 -4.99 12.04
N ASN A 115 4.54 -5.95 11.11
CA ASN A 115 5.50 -7.05 11.06
C ASN A 115 5.57 -7.73 9.69
N GLU A 116 6.60 -8.59 9.52
CA GLU A 116 6.86 -9.33 8.29
C GLU A 116 5.73 -10.32 7.94
N ALA A 117 5.05 -10.90 8.94
CA ALA A 117 3.97 -11.85 8.67
C ALA A 117 2.73 -11.17 8.04
N GLN A 118 2.43 -9.92 8.42
CA GLN A 118 1.39 -9.12 7.76
C GLN A 118 1.79 -8.79 6.31
N LEU A 119 3.04 -8.40 6.09
CA LEU A 119 3.57 -8.21 4.73
C LEU A 119 3.48 -9.50 3.91
N ALA A 120 3.90 -10.63 4.48
CA ALA A 120 3.87 -11.94 3.83
C ALA A 120 2.44 -12.37 3.46
N ALA A 121 1.44 -12.03 4.29
CA ALA A 121 0.03 -12.34 4.00
C ALA A 121 -0.46 -11.58 2.76
N VAL A 122 -0.21 -10.27 2.66
CA VAL A 122 -0.58 -9.48 1.48
C VAL A 122 0.25 -9.92 0.26
N MET A 123 1.54 -10.20 0.42
CA MET A 123 2.38 -10.73 -0.66
C MET A 123 1.86 -12.05 -1.22
N ALA A 124 1.43 -12.96 -0.35
CA ALA A 124 0.90 -14.25 -0.77
C ALA A 124 -0.43 -14.10 -1.52
N HIS A 125 -1.27 -13.16 -1.10
CA HIS A 125 -2.51 -12.81 -1.79
C HIS A 125 -2.21 -12.26 -3.21
N GLU A 126 -1.37 -11.23 -3.31
CA GLU A 126 -1.01 -10.60 -4.60
C GLU A 126 -0.31 -11.59 -5.55
N ALA A 127 0.62 -12.39 -5.03
CA ALA A 127 1.28 -13.41 -5.83
C ALA A 127 0.30 -14.46 -6.36
N THR A 128 -0.76 -14.78 -5.61
CA THR A 128 -1.79 -15.71 -6.07
C THR A 128 -2.55 -15.14 -7.27
N HIS A 129 -2.86 -13.85 -7.31
CA HIS A 129 -3.47 -13.23 -8.49
C HIS A 129 -2.63 -13.41 -9.75
N PHE A 130 -1.31 -13.30 -9.64
CA PHE A 130 -0.40 -13.58 -10.75
C PHE A 130 -0.36 -15.07 -11.10
N ILE A 131 -0.10 -15.95 -10.12
CA ILE A 131 0.09 -17.40 -10.31
C ILE A 131 -1.15 -18.05 -10.88
N GLU A 132 -2.34 -17.67 -10.39
CA GLU A 132 -3.63 -18.16 -10.82
C GLU A 132 -4.17 -17.44 -12.05
N LYS A 133 -3.42 -16.49 -12.60
CA LYS A 133 -3.77 -15.73 -13.80
C LYS A 133 -5.11 -14.98 -13.69
N HIS A 134 -5.41 -14.44 -12.51
CA HIS A 134 -6.71 -13.83 -12.24
C HIS A 134 -7.03 -12.66 -13.18
N SER A 135 -6.06 -11.82 -13.53
CA SER A 135 -6.23 -10.75 -14.50
C SER A 135 -6.64 -11.29 -15.90
N PHE A 136 -6.11 -12.44 -16.29
CA PHE A 136 -6.49 -13.08 -17.54
C PHE A 136 -7.90 -13.71 -17.45
N LYS A 137 -8.20 -14.44 -16.37
CA LYS A 137 -9.53 -15.02 -16.10
C LYS A 137 -10.60 -13.93 -16.09
N GLN A 138 -10.36 -12.81 -15.39
CA GLN A 138 -11.26 -11.67 -15.34
C GLN A 138 -11.49 -11.06 -16.73
N ARG A 139 -10.43 -10.88 -17.52
CA ARG A 139 -10.51 -10.31 -18.87
C ARG A 139 -11.31 -11.21 -19.83
N VAL A 140 -11.20 -12.53 -19.70
CA VAL A 140 -11.98 -13.48 -20.52
C VAL A 140 -13.44 -13.44 -20.12
N SER A 141 -13.76 -13.41 -18.83
CA SER A 141 -15.15 -13.35 -18.34
C SER A 141 -15.86 -12.04 -18.71
N THR A 142 -15.15 -10.89 -18.65
CA THR A 142 -15.73 -9.58 -18.98
C THR A 142 -15.90 -9.36 -20.48
N LYS A 143 -15.11 -10.01 -21.35
CA LYS A 143 -15.33 -9.95 -22.81
C LYS A 143 -16.67 -10.56 -23.26
N ASN A 144 -17.24 -11.42 -22.44
CA ASN A 144 -18.56 -11.99 -22.68
C ASN A 144 -19.71 -11.05 -22.23
N SER A 145 -19.40 -9.94 -21.55
CA SER A 145 -20.38 -8.90 -21.22
C SER A 145 -20.22 -7.73 -22.20
N ALA A 146 -21.32 -7.33 -22.87
CA ALA A 146 -21.37 -6.28 -23.90
C ALA A 146 -20.86 -4.90 -23.43
N ALA A 147 -20.68 -4.70 -22.12
CA ALA A 147 -20.18 -3.46 -21.51
C ALA A 147 -18.68 -3.19 -21.81
N PHE A 148 -17.87 -4.22 -22.09
CA PHE A 148 -16.44 -4.03 -22.33
C PHE A 148 -16.11 -3.56 -23.76
N ALA A 149 -16.98 -3.86 -24.74
CA ALA A 149 -16.77 -3.49 -26.14
C ALA A 149 -16.90 -1.98 -26.39
N LEU A 150 -17.48 -1.22 -25.47
CA LEU A 150 -17.74 0.22 -25.58
C LEU A 150 -16.68 1.10 -24.89
N SER A 151 -15.73 0.50 -24.17
CA SER A 151 -14.88 1.30 -23.27
C SER A 151 -13.64 1.88 -23.94
N GLY A 152 -13.31 1.68 -25.20
CA GLY A 152 -12.21 2.38 -25.91
C GLY A 152 -11.01 2.88 -25.05
N ILE A 153 -10.87 2.33 -23.83
CA ILE A 153 -10.03 2.85 -22.77
C ILE A 153 -8.58 2.41 -22.97
N PRO A 154 -7.61 3.33 -23.07
CA PRO A 154 -6.20 2.99 -23.19
C PRO A 154 -5.68 2.21 -21.97
N PHE A 155 -4.67 1.39 -22.16
CA PHE A 155 -4.14 0.45 -21.16
C PHE A 155 -3.66 1.06 -19.83
N ALA A 156 -3.28 2.34 -19.79
CA ALA A 156 -3.01 3.08 -18.55
C ALA A 156 -4.19 3.00 -17.55
N SER A 157 -5.39 2.69 -18.07
CA SER A 157 -6.60 2.42 -17.31
C SER A 157 -6.81 0.94 -16.97
N LEU A 158 -6.00 -0.01 -17.45
CA LEU A 158 -6.22 -1.43 -17.13
C LEU A 158 -5.60 -1.82 -15.77
N ALA A 159 -4.48 -1.22 -15.37
CA ALA A 159 -4.04 -1.29 -13.97
C ALA A 159 -4.98 -0.47 -13.09
N ALA A 160 -5.48 0.66 -13.58
CA ALA A 160 -6.60 1.37 -12.97
C ALA A 160 -7.91 0.57 -13.07
N ALA A 161 -8.20 -0.14 -14.14
CA ALA A 161 -9.44 -0.90 -14.30
C ALA A 161 -9.44 -2.23 -13.54
N SER A 162 -8.32 -2.91 -13.37
CA SER A 162 -8.22 -4.02 -12.43
C SER A 162 -8.25 -3.54 -10.98
N SER A 163 -7.75 -2.33 -10.71
CA SER A 163 -7.87 -1.67 -9.41
C SER A 163 -9.18 -0.90 -9.22
N ILE A 164 -9.87 -0.51 -10.28
CA ILE A 164 -11.17 0.21 -10.23
C ILE A 164 -12.37 -0.74 -10.26
N SER A 165 -12.29 -1.89 -10.93
CA SER A 165 -13.41 -2.84 -11.04
C SER A 165 -13.35 -4.01 -10.07
N GLY A 166 -12.22 -4.18 -9.36
CA GLY A 166 -11.97 -5.32 -8.47
C GLY A 166 -11.97 -6.68 -9.18
N PHE A 167 -11.40 -7.66 -8.53
CA PHE A 167 -11.59 -9.06 -8.93
C PHE A 167 -12.98 -9.56 -8.49
N SER A 168 -13.50 -10.58 -9.19
CA SER A 168 -14.73 -11.21 -8.72
C SER A 168 -14.53 -11.84 -7.34
N GLN A 169 -15.61 -11.94 -6.56
CA GLN A 169 -15.58 -12.55 -5.22
C GLN A 169 -14.94 -13.95 -5.21
N ASP A 170 -15.16 -14.74 -6.27
CA ASP A 170 -14.60 -16.09 -6.36
C ASP A 170 -13.08 -16.05 -6.54
N LEU A 171 -12.55 -15.10 -7.35
CA LEU A 171 -11.12 -14.89 -7.52
C LEU A 171 -10.46 -14.37 -6.24
N GLU A 172 -11.15 -13.50 -5.50
CA GLU A 172 -10.69 -13.04 -4.18
C GLU A 172 -10.63 -14.18 -3.16
N ARG A 173 -11.68 -15.00 -3.07
CA ARG A 173 -11.68 -16.19 -2.19
C ARG A 173 -10.59 -17.18 -2.56
N GLU A 174 -10.32 -17.38 -3.85
CA GLU A 174 -9.23 -18.23 -4.33
C GLU A 174 -7.88 -17.63 -3.89
N ALA A 175 -7.68 -16.31 -4.04
CA ALA A 175 -6.47 -15.61 -3.63
C ALA A 175 -6.24 -15.68 -2.11
N ASP A 176 -7.29 -15.49 -1.32
CA ASP A 176 -7.23 -15.60 0.14
C ASP A 176 -6.91 -17.03 0.60
N ALA A 177 -7.60 -18.03 0.06
CA ALA A 177 -7.40 -19.43 0.47
C ALA A 177 -6.01 -19.95 0.10
N LYS A 178 -5.56 -19.71 -1.14
CA LYS A 178 -4.23 -20.14 -1.60
C LYS A 178 -3.11 -19.32 -0.96
N GLY A 179 -3.32 -18.01 -0.81
CA GLY A 179 -2.40 -17.12 -0.11
C GLY A 179 -2.21 -17.54 1.36
N TYR A 180 -3.30 -17.85 2.06
CA TYR A 180 -3.25 -18.39 3.42
C TYR A 180 -2.47 -19.70 3.50
N ALA A 181 -2.76 -20.66 2.62
CA ALA A 181 -2.06 -21.94 2.59
C ALA A 181 -0.55 -21.74 2.34
N ARG A 182 -0.18 -20.81 1.44
CA ARG A 182 1.21 -20.45 1.17
C ARG A 182 1.88 -19.82 2.39
N LEU A 183 1.21 -18.90 3.07
CA LEU A 183 1.71 -18.26 4.30
C LEU A 183 2.08 -19.30 5.36
N VAL A 184 1.18 -20.26 5.61
CA VAL A 184 1.40 -21.38 6.56
C VAL A 184 2.54 -22.28 6.10
N LYS A 185 2.56 -22.71 4.83
CA LYS A 185 3.62 -23.54 4.24
C LYS A 185 5.00 -22.90 4.36
N SER A 186 5.07 -21.58 4.26
CA SER A 186 6.32 -20.81 4.37
C SER A 186 6.74 -20.51 5.83
N GLY A 187 6.00 -21.06 6.80
CA GLY A 187 6.34 -20.99 8.23
C GLY A 187 5.98 -19.65 8.90
N TYR A 188 5.19 -18.79 8.26
CA TYR A 188 4.70 -17.57 8.88
C TYR A 188 3.51 -17.82 9.82
N ASN A 189 3.31 -16.91 10.79
CA ASN A 189 2.15 -16.97 11.68
C ASN A 189 0.90 -16.43 10.98
N PRO A 190 -0.07 -17.26 10.60
CA PRO A 190 -1.24 -16.81 9.84
C PRO A 190 -2.23 -15.97 10.65
N ARG A 191 -2.11 -15.96 12.00
CA ARG A 191 -2.93 -15.10 12.87
C ARG A 191 -2.63 -13.60 12.68
N GLU A 192 -1.55 -13.26 11.98
CA GLU A 192 -1.24 -11.88 11.64
C GLU A 192 -2.01 -11.38 10.40
N ALA A 193 -2.50 -12.28 9.54
CA ALA A 193 -3.15 -11.92 8.28
C ALA A 193 -4.39 -11.04 8.48
N HIS A 194 -5.33 -11.41 9.35
CA HIS A 194 -6.55 -10.62 9.57
C HIS A 194 -6.28 -9.25 10.19
N LYS A 195 -5.16 -9.08 10.93
CA LYS A 195 -4.87 -7.84 11.65
C LYS A 195 -4.61 -6.66 10.72
N ILE A 196 -3.90 -6.88 9.59
CA ILE A 196 -3.69 -5.80 8.63
C ILE A 196 -5.01 -5.36 7.98
N PHE A 197 -5.87 -6.30 7.62
CA PHE A 197 -7.19 -5.97 7.06
C PHE A 197 -8.08 -5.25 8.09
N GLN A 198 -8.08 -5.69 9.34
CA GLN A 198 -8.79 -4.99 10.42
C GLN A 198 -8.26 -3.57 10.62
N TYR A 199 -6.93 -3.40 10.61
CA TYR A 199 -6.32 -2.08 10.72
C TYR A 199 -6.75 -1.14 9.60
N LEU A 200 -6.82 -1.65 8.36
CA LEU A 200 -7.25 -0.87 7.20
C LEU A 200 -8.74 -0.50 7.29
N ALA A 201 -9.59 -1.43 7.74
CA ALA A 201 -11.01 -1.16 7.96
C ALA A 201 -11.22 -0.07 9.01
N ASP A 202 -10.53 -0.19 10.16
CA ASP A 202 -10.60 0.79 11.24
C ASP A 202 -10.13 2.19 10.78
N GLU A 203 -9.11 2.27 9.90
CA GLU A 203 -8.63 3.54 9.37
C GLU A 203 -9.64 4.20 8.41
N VAL A 204 -10.28 3.41 7.55
CA VAL A 204 -11.34 3.87 6.63
C VAL A 204 -12.53 4.42 7.40
N GLU A 205 -13.03 3.66 8.37
CA GLU A 205 -14.15 4.06 9.21
C GLU A 205 -13.84 5.36 9.97
N ALA A 206 -12.65 5.44 10.59
CA ALA A 206 -12.24 6.60 11.37
C ALA A 206 -12.04 7.87 10.52
N LEU A 207 -11.68 7.73 9.24
CA LEU A 207 -11.49 8.86 8.33
C LEU A 207 -12.79 9.27 7.63
N GLY A 208 -13.83 8.44 7.66
CA GLY A 208 -15.09 8.69 6.95
C GLY A 208 -14.92 8.86 5.44
N VAL A 209 -13.89 8.22 4.88
CA VAL A 209 -13.62 8.24 3.43
C VAL A 209 -14.30 7.06 2.76
N GLU A 210 -14.68 7.23 1.49
CA GLU A 210 -15.04 6.09 0.65
C GLU A 210 -13.88 5.11 0.60
N GLU A 211 -14.19 3.81 0.49
CA GLU A 211 -13.22 2.72 0.58
C GLU A 211 -11.95 3.01 -0.24
N PRO A 212 -10.74 2.92 0.37
CA PRO A 212 -9.49 3.14 -0.35
C PRO A 212 -9.33 2.14 -1.51
N TYR A 213 -8.48 2.47 -2.48
CA TYR A 213 -8.25 1.69 -3.68
C TYR A 213 -8.00 0.19 -3.44
N PHE A 214 -7.37 -0.19 -2.31
CA PHE A 214 -7.21 -1.60 -1.96
C PHE A 214 -8.55 -2.33 -1.82
N PHE A 215 -9.57 -1.69 -1.31
CA PHE A 215 -10.89 -2.30 -1.13
C PHE A 215 -11.74 -2.25 -2.39
N SER A 216 -11.54 -1.25 -3.24
CA SER A 216 -12.21 -1.22 -4.55
C SER A 216 -11.62 -2.25 -5.50
N SER A 217 -10.31 -2.56 -5.39
CA SER A 217 -9.65 -3.64 -6.13
C SER A 217 -9.86 -5.03 -5.49
N HIS A 218 -10.10 -5.09 -4.17
CA HIS A 218 -10.27 -6.31 -3.38
C HIS A 218 -11.49 -6.18 -2.44
N PRO A 219 -12.71 -6.27 -2.97
CA PRO A 219 -13.94 -6.02 -2.22
C PRO A 219 -14.17 -7.01 -1.06
N GLN A 220 -15.17 -6.68 -0.20
CA GLN A 220 -15.63 -7.52 0.93
C GLN A 220 -14.61 -7.69 2.06
N LEU A 221 -14.02 -6.60 2.49
CA LEU A 221 -13.02 -6.61 3.56
C LEU A 221 -13.49 -7.29 4.85
N VAL A 222 -14.74 -7.06 5.27
CA VAL A 222 -15.30 -7.63 6.51
C VAL A 222 -15.36 -9.15 6.41
N ASP A 223 -15.86 -9.69 5.29
CA ASP A 223 -15.94 -11.13 5.07
C ASP A 223 -14.53 -11.76 5.06
N ARG A 224 -13.55 -11.07 4.49
CA ARG A 224 -12.14 -11.52 4.44
C ARG A 224 -11.51 -11.55 5.84
N ILE A 225 -11.76 -10.54 6.68
CA ILE A 225 -11.29 -10.52 8.07
C ILE A 225 -11.82 -11.74 8.84
N ASP A 226 -13.10 -12.02 8.73
CA ASP A 226 -13.73 -13.13 9.44
C ASP A 226 -13.26 -14.48 8.90
N GLU A 227 -13.06 -14.61 7.60
CA GLU A 227 -12.50 -15.81 6.99
C GLU A 227 -11.06 -16.06 7.47
N PHE A 228 -10.19 -15.05 7.49
CA PHE A 228 -8.82 -15.21 8.03
C PHE A 228 -8.82 -15.54 9.52
N LYS A 229 -9.73 -14.98 10.32
CA LYS A 229 -9.92 -15.36 11.72
C LYS A 229 -10.32 -16.83 11.83
N ARG A 230 -11.29 -17.28 11.04
CA ARG A 230 -11.78 -18.67 11.00
C ARG A 230 -10.68 -19.66 10.60
N LEU A 231 -9.94 -19.36 9.51
CA LEU A 231 -8.84 -20.21 9.04
C LEU A 231 -7.71 -20.31 10.07
N SER A 232 -7.41 -19.22 10.77
CA SER A 232 -6.31 -19.19 11.75
C SER A 232 -6.70 -19.70 13.16
N ALA A 233 -7.99 -19.89 13.45
CA ALA A 233 -8.46 -20.34 14.76
C ALA A 233 -7.83 -21.70 15.19
N ASN A 234 -7.68 -22.61 14.26
CA ASN A 234 -7.12 -23.95 14.49
C ASN A 234 -5.59 -24.04 14.34
N TYR A 235 -4.91 -22.93 14.03
CA TYR A 235 -3.47 -22.93 13.88
C TYR A 235 -2.79 -23.06 15.23
N LYS A 236 -2.06 -24.19 15.46
CA LYS A 236 -1.38 -24.46 16.72
C LYS A 236 0.11 -24.08 16.72
N GLY A 237 0.65 -23.69 15.57
CA GLY A 237 2.05 -23.32 15.42
C GLY A 237 2.38 -21.96 16.04
N ARG A 238 3.67 -21.69 16.26
CA ARG A 238 4.16 -20.37 16.68
C ARG A 238 4.41 -19.43 15.49
N GLY A 239 4.78 -19.97 14.33
CA GLY A 239 5.05 -19.25 13.09
C GLY A 239 5.93 -18.00 13.22
N ARG A 240 6.57 -17.62 12.14
CA ARG A 240 7.40 -16.41 12.08
C ARG A 240 6.54 -15.16 12.06
N ILE A 241 6.87 -14.17 12.88
CA ILE A 241 6.23 -12.83 12.90
C ILE A 241 7.18 -11.79 12.27
N GLY A 242 8.46 -11.80 12.62
CA GLY A 242 9.49 -10.96 12.00
C GLY A 242 9.40 -9.47 12.33
N SER A 243 8.83 -9.10 13.50
CA SER A 243 8.57 -7.68 13.85
C SER A 243 9.83 -6.82 13.90
N LYS A 244 10.94 -7.33 14.48
CA LYS A 244 12.16 -6.54 14.67
C LYS A 244 12.82 -6.12 13.37
N SER A 245 12.99 -7.07 12.42
CA SER A 245 13.59 -6.80 11.11
C SER A 245 12.70 -5.87 10.29
N TYR A 246 11.40 -6.16 10.23
CA TYR A 246 10.42 -5.33 9.53
C TYR A 246 10.44 -3.88 10.01
N ASN A 247 10.31 -3.67 11.32
CA ASN A 247 10.22 -2.32 11.88
C ASN A 247 11.49 -1.51 11.64
N ARG A 248 12.67 -2.13 11.72
CA ARG A 248 13.94 -1.47 11.40
C ARG A 248 13.98 -0.98 9.95
N ILE A 249 13.54 -1.80 9.01
CA ILE A 249 13.54 -1.49 7.57
C ILE A 249 12.48 -0.44 7.23
N MET A 250 11.30 -0.51 7.85
CA MET A 250 10.17 0.38 7.54
C MET A 250 10.24 1.75 8.25
N THR A 251 11.16 1.96 9.18
CA THR A 251 11.30 3.24 9.90
C THR A 251 11.40 4.47 8.98
N PRO A 252 12.28 4.52 7.95
CA PRO A 252 12.34 5.65 7.04
C PRO A 252 11.05 5.81 6.20
N ILE A 253 10.48 4.71 5.73
CA ILE A 253 9.23 4.72 4.96
C ILE A 253 8.09 5.33 5.78
N ARG A 254 7.97 4.96 7.05
CA ARG A 254 6.95 5.53 7.94
C ARG A 254 7.09 7.03 8.11
N LEU A 255 8.32 7.53 8.25
CA LEU A 255 8.55 8.96 8.38
C LEU A 255 8.24 9.72 7.08
N ASP A 256 8.64 9.15 5.94
CA ASP A 256 8.33 9.71 4.62
C ASP A 256 6.83 9.71 4.34
N THR A 257 6.12 8.66 4.76
CA THR A 257 4.66 8.60 4.62
C THR A 257 3.99 9.73 5.41
N LEU A 258 4.36 9.95 6.69
CA LEU A 258 3.83 11.08 7.47
C LEU A 258 4.12 12.43 6.80
N ARG A 259 5.34 12.62 6.27
CA ARG A 259 5.73 13.83 5.55
C ARG A 259 4.88 14.07 4.32
N LYS A 260 4.62 13.02 3.53
CA LYS A 260 3.81 13.08 2.31
C LYS A 260 2.34 13.28 2.63
N ASP A 261 1.80 12.61 3.64
CA ASP A 261 0.42 12.81 4.10
C ASP A 261 0.17 14.28 4.46
N ILE A 262 1.12 14.93 5.17
CA ILE A 262 1.04 16.38 5.45
C ILE A 262 1.11 17.21 4.15
N GLY A 263 1.96 16.83 3.20
CA GLY A 263 2.10 17.52 1.92
C GLY A 263 0.87 17.40 1.01
N GLN A 264 0.04 16.38 1.21
CA GLN A 264 -1.19 16.08 0.48
C GLN A 264 -2.46 16.45 1.27
N ASP A 265 -2.34 17.27 2.33
CA ASP A 265 -3.42 17.68 3.22
C ASP A 265 -4.20 16.52 3.89
N ARG A 266 -3.56 15.35 4.02
CA ARG A 266 -4.10 14.15 4.69
C ARG A 266 -3.74 14.13 6.19
N TYR A 267 -3.89 15.26 6.85
CA TYR A 267 -3.50 15.44 8.26
C TYR A 267 -4.31 14.55 9.21
N GLN A 268 -5.55 14.20 8.89
CA GLN A 268 -6.36 13.28 9.72
C GLN A 268 -5.72 11.88 9.82
N SER A 269 -5.17 11.34 8.72
CA SER A 269 -4.43 10.06 8.73
C SER A 269 -3.22 10.13 9.67
N VAL A 270 -2.49 11.26 9.66
CA VAL A 270 -1.34 11.46 10.57
C VAL A 270 -1.79 11.50 12.03
N ILE A 271 -2.89 12.22 12.34
CA ILE A 271 -3.43 12.32 13.69
C ILE A 271 -3.86 10.93 14.19
N LEU A 272 -4.65 10.21 13.38
CA LEU A 272 -5.15 8.87 13.71
C LEU A 272 -4.01 7.90 14.08
N VAL A 273 -2.95 7.90 13.29
CA VAL A 273 -1.81 7.00 13.51
C VAL A 273 -0.97 7.43 14.71
N MET A 274 -0.75 8.74 14.89
CA MET A 274 0.20 9.25 15.89
C MET A 274 -0.44 9.50 17.26
N GLU A 275 -1.76 9.61 17.38
CA GLU A 275 -2.45 9.66 18.67
C GLU A 275 -2.64 8.28 19.28
N ASP A 276 -2.92 7.26 18.48
CA ASP A 276 -3.03 5.89 18.96
C ASP A 276 -1.68 5.36 19.43
N SER A 277 -1.56 5.07 20.72
CA SER A 277 -0.32 4.57 21.32
C SER A 277 0.12 3.22 20.76
N LYS A 278 -0.83 2.36 20.35
CA LYS A 278 -0.54 1.03 19.78
C LYS A 278 0.03 1.16 18.37
N LYS A 279 -0.48 2.10 17.57
CA LYS A 279 -0.02 2.39 16.21
C LYS A 279 1.30 3.19 16.25
N ARG A 280 1.35 4.27 17.01
CA ARG A 280 2.50 5.17 17.14
C ARG A 280 3.80 4.46 17.53
N ARG A 281 3.75 3.39 18.32
CA ARG A 281 4.96 2.67 18.77
C ARG A 281 5.84 2.16 17.62
N TYR A 282 5.29 2.00 16.42
CA TYR A 282 6.01 1.57 15.24
C TYR A 282 6.63 2.72 14.46
N TYR A 283 6.25 3.96 14.77
CA TYR A 283 6.75 5.15 14.10
C TYR A 283 7.97 5.73 14.84
N PRO A 284 8.93 6.33 14.10
CA PRO A 284 10.05 7.00 14.74
C PRO A 284 9.58 8.20 15.56
N ALA A 285 10.32 8.54 16.62
CA ALA A 285 9.95 9.64 17.52
C ALA A 285 9.84 11.00 16.80
N ALA A 286 10.57 11.21 15.69
CA ALA A 286 10.37 12.36 14.81
C ALA A 286 8.95 12.49 14.25
N GLY A 287 8.16 11.42 14.26
CA GLY A 287 6.73 11.45 13.89
C GLY A 287 5.91 12.42 14.74
N TYR A 288 6.29 12.69 15.98
CA TYR A 288 5.64 13.74 16.79
C TYR A 288 5.73 15.13 16.17
N PHE A 289 6.75 15.42 15.37
CA PHE A 289 6.82 16.67 14.61
C PHE A 289 5.67 16.72 13.59
N TYR A 290 5.45 15.66 12.82
CA TYR A 290 4.37 15.61 11.83
C TYR A 290 2.98 15.61 12.48
N LEU A 291 2.83 15.04 13.68
CA LEU A 291 1.62 15.21 14.46
C LEU A 291 1.36 16.69 14.79
N GLY A 292 2.40 17.43 15.18
CA GLY A 292 2.30 18.88 15.38
C GLY A 292 1.91 19.63 14.10
N GLU A 293 2.52 19.28 12.95
CA GLU A 293 2.16 19.84 11.64
C GLU A 293 0.70 19.52 11.26
N ALA A 294 0.23 18.31 11.57
CA ALA A 294 -1.14 17.89 11.29
C ALA A 294 -2.15 18.75 12.09
N TYR A 295 -1.91 18.98 13.36
CA TYR A 295 -2.76 19.89 14.15
C TYR A 295 -2.75 21.33 13.63
N VAL A 296 -1.56 21.87 13.31
CA VAL A 296 -1.45 23.22 12.74
C VAL A 296 -2.26 23.35 11.44
N ARG A 297 -2.33 22.30 10.62
CA ARG A 297 -3.08 22.31 9.37
C ARG A 297 -4.57 22.03 9.51
N ARG A 298 -4.94 21.24 10.51
CA ARG A 298 -6.35 20.99 10.81
C ARG A 298 -7.03 22.26 11.33
N ASP A 299 -6.31 23.03 12.17
CA ASP A 299 -6.73 24.34 12.67
C ASP A 299 -8.09 24.33 13.41
N GLU A 300 -8.36 23.27 14.16
CA GLU A 300 -9.51 23.17 15.03
C GLU A 300 -9.21 23.78 16.42
N LYS A 301 -10.27 23.93 17.24
CA LYS A 301 -10.15 24.41 18.63
C LYS A 301 -9.12 23.57 19.40
N ASP A 302 -8.24 24.22 20.13
CA ASP A 302 -7.15 23.63 20.95
C ASP A 302 -6.01 22.96 20.14
N ASP A 303 -6.04 23.00 18.82
CA ASP A 303 -5.04 22.34 17.98
C ASP A 303 -3.64 22.99 18.09
N MET A 304 -3.57 24.27 18.29
CA MET A 304 -2.28 24.94 18.52
C MET A 304 -1.60 24.46 19.82
N ASP A 305 -2.36 24.21 20.87
CA ASP A 305 -1.83 23.65 22.12
C ASP A 305 -1.42 22.18 21.98
N LYS A 306 -2.19 21.41 21.23
CA LYS A 306 -1.84 20.02 20.87
C LYS A 306 -0.56 19.98 20.02
N ALA A 307 -0.43 20.88 19.04
CA ALA A 307 0.76 21.03 18.22
C ALA A 307 1.99 21.35 19.05
N LEU A 308 1.89 22.33 19.97
CA LEU A 308 2.99 22.65 20.89
C LEU A 308 3.43 21.46 21.74
N LYS A 309 2.44 20.69 22.29
CA LYS A 309 2.73 19.47 23.06
C LYS A 309 3.45 18.43 22.19
N ALA A 310 3.01 18.25 20.94
CA ALA A 310 3.62 17.34 19.99
C ALA A 310 5.07 17.76 19.62
N TYR A 311 5.30 19.04 19.32
CA TYR A 311 6.65 19.54 19.05
C TYR A 311 7.60 19.40 20.27
N LYS A 312 7.11 19.63 21.49
CA LYS A 312 7.90 19.38 22.70
C LYS A 312 8.26 17.90 22.86
N LYS A 313 7.34 16.98 22.54
CA LYS A 313 7.64 15.54 22.52
C LYS A 313 8.66 15.19 21.43
N ALA A 314 8.54 15.79 20.24
CA ALA A 314 9.52 15.62 19.17
C ALA A 314 10.92 16.09 19.60
N ALA A 315 11.04 17.28 20.21
CA ALA A 315 12.30 17.80 20.71
C ALA A 315 12.92 16.90 21.80
N LYS A 316 12.09 16.36 22.70
CA LYS A 316 12.53 15.46 23.78
C LYS A 316 13.05 14.12 23.26
N HIS A 317 12.34 13.50 22.32
CA HIS A 317 12.59 12.12 21.87
C HIS A 317 13.38 12.01 20.57
N SER A 318 13.53 13.11 19.83
CA SER A 318 14.32 13.24 18.61
C SER A 318 15.08 14.57 18.62
N PRO A 319 16.03 14.76 19.55
CA PRO A 319 16.67 16.06 19.77
C PRO A 319 17.48 16.57 18.57
N ASN A 320 17.86 15.70 17.63
CA ASN A 320 18.60 16.07 16.42
C ASN A 320 17.69 16.38 15.21
N PHE A 321 16.36 16.35 15.37
CA PHE A 321 15.44 16.63 14.29
C PHE A 321 15.21 18.15 14.17
N ALA A 322 16.03 18.81 13.37
CA ALA A 322 16.07 20.27 13.22
C ALA A 322 14.70 20.94 12.96
N PRO A 323 13.80 20.41 12.10
CA PRO A 323 12.52 21.06 11.80
C PRO A 323 11.69 21.38 13.04
N THR A 324 11.78 20.57 14.11
CA THR A 324 11.07 20.78 15.37
C THR A 324 11.42 22.13 16.01
N TYR A 325 12.69 22.47 16.02
CA TYR A 325 13.17 23.71 16.67
C TYR A 325 12.78 24.96 15.89
N LYS A 326 12.68 24.87 14.56
CA LYS A 326 12.11 25.97 13.76
C LYS A 326 10.66 26.24 14.17
N ARG A 327 9.83 25.20 14.27
CA ARG A 327 8.42 25.37 14.67
C ARG A 327 8.27 25.87 16.10
N LEU A 328 9.04 25.36 17.04
CA LEU A 328 9.05 25.86 18.41
C LEU A 328 9.49 27.32 18.45
N GLY A 329 10.55 27.70 17.71
CA GLY A 329 11.00 29.10 17.59
C GLY A 329 9.90 30.02 17.06
N MET A 330 9.21 29.64 15.99
CA MET A 330 8.10 30.40 15.43
C MET A 330 6.92 30.52 16.41
N TYR A 331 6.58 29.43 17.11
CA TYR A 331 5.54 29.45 18.13
C TYR A 331 5.85 30.45 19.24
N TYR A 332 7.06 30.39 19.83
CA TYR A 332 7.46 31.29 20.91
C TYR A 332 7.61 32.75 20.45
N MET A 333 8.06 32.97 19.23
CA MET A 333 8.10 34.29 18.62
C MET A 333 6.67 34.91 18.50
N LYS A 334 5.71 34.15 17.98
CA LYS A 334 4.30 34.56 17.86
C LYS A 334 3.69 34.91 19.23
N ASN A 335 4.09 34.19 20.29
CA ASN A 335 3.58 34.40 21.65
C ASN A 335 4.44 35.36 22.48
N GLY A 336 5.36 36.10 21.88
CA GLY A 336 6.15 37.15 22.55
C GLY A 336 7.32 36.66 23.44
N ASP A 337 7.54 35.35 23.54
CA ASP A 337 8.67 34.79 24.32
C ASP A 337 9.95 34.80 23.47
N LYS A 338 10.56 35.99 23.36
CA LYS A 338 11.76 36.22 22.57
C LYS A 338 12.94 35.34 23.00
N THR A 339 13.04 35.04 24.29
CA THR A 339 14.15 34.23 24.85
C THR A 339 14.04 32.77 24.32
N LYS A 340 12.87 32.13 24.45
CA LYS A 340 12.66 30.77 23.94
C LYS A 340 12.69 30.74 22.42
N ALA A 341 12.17 31.76 21.73
CA ALA A 341 12.24 31.83 20.28
C ALA A 341 13.71 31.82 19.81
N ARG A 342 14.55 32.70 20.35
CA ARG A 342 15.99 32.79 20.01
C ARG A 342 16.73 31.49 20.32
N TYR A 343 16.46 30.85 21.46
CA TYR A 343 17.04 29.55 21.81
C TYR A 343 16.73 28.49 20.78
N ASN A 344 15.47 28.34 20.40
CA ASN A 344 15.05 27.31 19.44
C ASN A 344 15.58 27.60 18.04
N PHE A 345 15.60 28.84 17.57
CA PHE A 345 16.19 29.18 16.28
C PHE A 345 17.70 28.91 16.23
N LYS A 346 18.45 29.14 17.32
CA LYS A 346 19.85 28.74 17.43
C LYS A 346 20.02 27.23 17.28
N LEU A 347 19.20 26.44 17.97
CA LEU A 347 19.22 24.97 17.82
C LEU A 347 18.92 24.53 16.40
N TYR A 348 17.89 25.10 15.76
CA TYR A 348 17.62 24.82 14.35
C TYR A 348 18.85 25.10 13.48
N LEU A 349 19.45 26.26 13.59
CA LEU A 349 20.62 26.67 12.81
C LEU A 349 21.87 25.81 13.07
N SER A 350 22.01 25.25 14.26
CA SER A 350 23.10 24.30 14.57
C SER A 350 22.89 22.91 13.97
N LEU A 351 21.65 22.45 13.88
CA LEU A 351 21.30 21.10 13.46
C LEU A 351 20.96 21.00 11.96
N ALA A 352 20.39 22.07 11.38
CA ALA A 352 19.95 22.06 9.99
C ALA A 352 21.16 22.03 9.03
N PRO A 353 21.07 21.30 7.90
CA PRO A 353 22.11 21.31 6.87
C PRO A 353 22.46 22.74 6.44
N LYS A 354 23.74 23.00 6.12
CA LYS A 354 24.20 24.33 5.70
C LYS A 354 23.45 24.88 4.47
N ASN A 355 23.01 23.98 3.58
CA ASN A 355 22.26 24.29 2.36
C ASN A 355 20.73 24.22 2.54
N ALA A 356 20.22 24.13 3.76
CA ALA A 356 18.76 24.13 3.99
C ALA A 356 18.16 25.47 3.53
N ARG A 357 17.14 25.38 2.67
CA ARG A 357 16.51 26.54 1.99
C ARG A 357 15.95 27.61 2.96
N ASP A 358 15.56 27.20 4.14
CA ASP A 358 14.91 28.05 5.14
C ASP A 358 15.87 28.63 6.21
N ARG A 359 17.19 28.35 6.12
CA ARG A 359 18.17 28.91 7.06
C ARG A 359 18.22 30.44 7.05
N ALA A 360 18.16 31.06 5.87
CA ALA A 360 18.19 32.52 5.73
C ALA A 360 16.97 33.16 6.40
N TYR A 361 15.78 32.58 6.23
CA TYR A 361 14.57 33.07 6.91
C TYR A 361 14.67 32.94 8.43
N VAL A 362 15.17 31.79 8.92
CA VAL A 362 15.35 31.64 10.38
C VAL A 362 16.37 32.61 10.94
N GLN A 363 17.45 32.91 10.20
CA GLN A 363 18.42 33.93 10.60
C GLN A 363 17.78 35.34 10.66
N GLN A 364 16.92 35.65 9.69
CA GLN A 364 16.16 36.90 9.67
C GLN A 364 15.21 37.00 10.88
N TYR A 365 14.47 35.96 11.20
CA TYR A 365 13.61 35.92 12.40
C TYR A 365 14.42 36.14 13.67
N MET A 366 15.58 35.50 13.76
CA MET A 366 16.46 35.65 14.92
C MET A 366 16.97 37.09 15.10
N ASN A 367 17.24 37.79 13.99
CA ASN A 367 17.70 39.18 14.00
C ASN A 367 16.58 40.17 14.36
N SER A 368 15.30 39.81 14.14
CA SER A 368 14.15 40.64 14.51
C SER A 368 13.68 40.48 15.96
N LEU A 369 14.25 39.56 16.72
CA LEU A 369 13.96 39.33 18.14
C LEU A 369 14.81 40.22 19.07
#